data_ebedfbbcf820d9956e9df9784006af07
#
_entry.id   ebedfbbcf820d9956e9df9784006af07
#
_cell.length_a   1.000
_cell.length_b   1.000
_cell.length_c   1.000
_cell.angle_alpha   90.00
_cell.angle_beta   90.00
_cell.angle_gamma   90.00
#
_symmetry.space_group_name_H-M   'P 1'
#
loop_
_entity.id
_entity.type
_entity.pdbx_description
1 polymer ?
#
loop_
_entity_poly.entity_id
_entity_poly.type
_entity_poly.pdbx_seq_one_letter_code
_entity_poly.pdbx_strand_id
1 'polypeptide(L)'
;QKSLREDLLNNFVKKFNEKSISFKKSSSFSTPNRLVILFEGLQKQIIFKSEEIKGPNVKAPEVALEGFIRSNNINKKDLFKQTIDKGEFYFFKTKSKKLNTQNLLEELVPSILHKIQWKKSMRWSDFNLNWGRPLKSILAIFDKKKLTFNFHHLTSSNSTYIDKEFEEKKKIFVDFKGYNNFFKKLNITIDNNLRKNFIEKT
;
A
#
# COMPACT_ATOMS: atom_id res chain seq x y z
N GLN A 1 0.40 20.29 -7.15
CA GLN A 1 -0.11 18.93 -7.41
C GLN A 1 0.99 17.95 -7.83
N LYS A 2 2.01 18.39 -8.61
CA LYS A 2 3.11 17.50 -9.05
C LYS A 2 3.87 16.93 -7.85
N SER A 3 4.41 17.76 -6.96
CA SER A 3 5.15 17.28 -5.78
C SER A 3 4.30 16.35 -4.90
N LEU A 4 3.05 16.72 -4.61
CA LEU A 4 2.17 15.90 -3.80
C LEU A 4 1.93 14.50 -4.38
N ARG A 5 1.73 14.42 -5.69
CA ARG A 5 1.54 13.16 -6.41
C ARG A 5 2.77 12.27 -6.31
N GLU A 6 3.96 12.88 -6.45
CA GLU A 6 5.25 12.20 -6.35
C GLU A 6 5.53 11.77 -4.91
N ASP A 7 5.27 12.63 -3.93
CA ASP A 7 5.41 12.33 -2.51
C ASP A 7 4.49 11.17 -2.09
N LEU A 8 3.24 11.17 -2.56
CA LEU A 8 2.31 10.07 -2.29
C LEU A 8 2.81 8.76 -2.90
N LEU A 9 3.24 8.78 -4.17
CA LEU A 9 3.81 7.59 -4.81
C LEU A 9 5.02 7.06 -4.04
N ASN A 10 5.93 7.93 -3.64
CA ASN A 10 7.12 7.56 -2.87
C ASN A 10 6.76 6.94 -1.51
N ASN A 11 5.74 7.48 -0.83
CA ASN A 11 5.24 6.91 0.43
C ASN A 11 4.68 5.49 0.23
N PHE A 12 3.95 5.25 -0.86
CA PHE A 12 3.50 3.90 -1.22
C PHE A 12 4.68 2.96 -1.50
N VAL A 13 5.62 3.38 -2.36
CA VAL A 13 6.81 2.58 -2.70
C VAL A 13 7.61 2.23 -1.45
N LYS A 14 7.86 3.20 -0.58
CA LYS A 14 8.55 2.98 0.69
C LYS A 14 7.83 1.94 1.55
N LYS A 15 6.53 2.09 1.72
CA LYS A 15 5.73 1.15 2.53
C LYS A 15 5.64 -0.24 1.91
N PHE A 16 5.58 -0.35 0.60
CA PHE A 16 5.59 -1.64 -0.08
C PHE A 16 6.93 -2.36 0.09
N ASN A 17 8.05 -1.63 -0.02
CA ASN A 17 9.37 -2.19 0.24
C ASN A 17 9.52 -2.65 1.71
N GLU A 18 9.07 -1.85 2.69
CA GLU A 18 9.08 -2.21 4.11
C GLU A 18 8.25 -3.50 4.40
N LYS A 19 7.22 -3.78 3.61
CA LYS A 19 6.35 -4.95 3.76
C LYS A 19 6.64 -6.07 2.76
N SER A 20 7.75 -5.97 2.02
CA SER A 20 8.16 -6.96 1.00
C SER A 20 7.09 -7.20 -0.07
N ILE A 21 6.33 -6.16 -0.42
CA ILE A 21 5.34 -6.19 -1.50
C ILE A 21 6.07 -5.85 -2.80
N SER A 22 6.21 -6.81 -3.71
CA SER A 22 6.83 -6.57 -5.02
C SER A 22 5.81 -6.11 -6.06
N PHE A 23 6.28 -5.27 -7.00
CA PHE A 23 5.52 -4.77 -8.14
C PHE A 23 6.47 -4.55 -9.33
N LYS A 24 5.92 -4.53 -10.56
CA LYS A 24 6.73 -4.34 -11.78
C LYS A 24 6.94 -2.87 -12.12
N LYS A 25 5.90 -2.05 -11.96
CA LYS A 25 5.93 -0.63 -12.31
C LYS A 25 5.01 0.16 -11.41
N SER A 26 5.38 1.40 -11.12
CA SER A 26 4.54 2.36 -10.42
C SER A 26 4.40 3.64 -11.22
N SER A 27 3.23 4.27 -11.15
CA SER A 27 2.95 5.51 -11.85
C SER A 27 2.00 6.37 -11.03
N SER A 28 2.09 7.68 -11.20
CA SER A 28 1.18 8.62 -10.58
C SER A 28 0.66 9.64 -11.58
N PHE A 29 -0.62 9.96 -11.50
CA PHE A 29 -1.27 10.92 -12.38
C PHE A 29 -2.12 11.88 -11.56
N SER A 30 -2.40 13.05 -12.10
CA SER A 30 -3.29 14.01 -11.46
C SER A 30 -4.02 14.87 -12.46
N THR A 31 -5.27 15.19 -12.13
CA THR A 31 -6.03 16.28 -12.72
C THR A 31 -6.36 17.29 -11.60
N PRO A 32 -6.96 18.44 -11.87
CA PRO A 32 -7.38 19.36 -10.82
C PRO A 32 -8.23 18.70 -9.72
N ASN A 33 -9.03 17.68 -10.05
CA ASN A 33 -9.98 17.03 -9.15
C ASN A 33 -9.64 15.57 -8.84
N ARG A 34 -8.51 15.03 -9.34
CA ARG A 34 -8.14 13.61 -9.14
C ARG A 34 -6.66 13.46 -8.85
N LEU A 35 -6.38 12.56 -7.93
CA LEU A 35 -5.04 12.05 -7.65
C LEU A 35 -5.07 10.54 -7.84
N VAL A 36 -4.22 10.02 -8.72
CA VAL A 36 -4.23 8.61 -9.12
C VAL A 36 -2.86 8.01 -8.91
N ILE A 37 -2.82 6.87 -8.22
CA ILE A 37 -1.63 6.03 -8.04
C ILE A 37 -1.92 4.68 -8.68
N LEU A 38 -0.99 4.21 -9.51
CA LEU A 38 -1.09 2.94 -10.21
C LEU A 38 0.14 2.09 -9.93
N PHE A 39 -0.09 0.85 -9.54
CA PHE A 39 0.91 -0.20 -9.47
C PHE A 39 0.55 -1.32 -10.43
N GLU A 40 1.50 -1.72 -11.27
CA GLU A 40 1.35 -2.81 -12.22
C GLU A 40 2.15 -4.03 -11.76
N GLY A 41 1.59 -5.21 -11.90
CA GLY A 41 2.26 -6.46 -11.53
C GLY A 41 2.46 -6.62 -10.02
N LEU A 42 1.56 -6.06 -9.21
CA LEU A 42 1.58 -6.23 -7.77
C LEU A 42 1.29 -7.69 -7.42
N GLN A 43 2.13 -8.30 -6.57
CA GLN A 43 1.96 -9.69 -6.16
C GLN A 43 0.67 -9.90 -5.35
N LYS A 44 -0.01 -11.04 -5.55
CA LYS A 44 -1.27 -11.35 -4.87
C LYS A 44 -1.08 -11.89 -3.45
N GLN A 45 0.07 -12.49 -3.20
CA GLN A 45 0.42 -13.10 -1.90
C GLN A 45 1.88 -12.80 -1.58
N ILE A 46 2.15 -12.50 -0.33
CA ILE A 46 3.49 -12.35 0.20
C ILE A 46 3.82 -13.64 0.93
N ILE A 47 4.89 -14.29 0.51
CA ILE A 47 5.37 -15.53 1.11
C ILE A 47 6.63 -15.20 1.90
N PHE A 48 6.51 -15.22 3.22
CA PHE A 48 7.67 -15.26 4.09
C PHE A 48 8.19 -16.68 4.14
N LYS A 49 9.37 -16.88 3.59
CA LYS A 49 10.04 -18.18 3.69
C LYS A 49 10.37 -18.46 5.15
N SER A 50 10.39 -19.75 5.50
CA SER A 50 10.92 -20.13 6.81
C SER A 50 12.42 -19.82 6.85
N GLU A 51 12.86 -19.12 7.88
CA GLU A 51 14.26 -18.80 8.13
C GLU A 51 14.72 -19.53 9.39
N GLU A 52 15.98 -19.92 9.41
CA GLU A 52 16.62 -20.48 10.59
C GLU A 52 17.25 -19.35 11.38
N ILE A 53 16.78 -19.14 12.60
CA ILE A 53 17.28 -18.09 13.49
C ILE A 53 18.24 -18.73 14.49
N LYS A 54 19.47 -18.22 14.50
CA LYS A 54 20.52 -18.65 15.43
C LYS A 54 20.22 -18.09 16.82
N GLY A 55 20.21 -18.98 17.80
CA GLY A 55 20.07 -18.67 19.21
C GLY A 55 21.39 -18.72 19.98
N PRO A 56 21.33 -18.79 21.31
CA PRO A 56 22.48 -18.88 22.15
C PRO A 56 23.25 -20.20 21.99
N ASN A 57 24.51 -20.22 22.41
CA ASN A 57 25.29 -21.44 22.45
C ASN A 57 24.67 -22.43 23.44
N VAL A 58 24.79 -23.73 23.18
CA VAL A 58 24.24 -24.79 24.05
C VAL A 58 24.85 -24.79 25.44
N LYS A 59 26.10 -24.29 25.58
CA LYS A 59 26.78 -24.11 26.86
C LYS A 59 26.46 -22.77 27.55
N ALA A 60 25.63 -21.92 26.97
CA ALA A 60 25.24 -20.63 27.58
C ALA A 60 24.33 -20.87 28.80
N PRO A 61 24.31 -19.92 29.77
CA PRO A 61 23.39 -19.98 30.90
C PRO A 61 21.93 -20.13 30.47
N GLU A 62 21.14 -20.86 31.26
CA GLU A 62 19.72 -21.13 30.95
C GLU A 62 18.88 -19.86 30.79
N VAL A 63 19.22 -18.79 31.50
CA VAL A 63 18.60 -17.46 31.38
C VAL A 63 18.70 -16.91 29.95
N ALA A 64 19.80 -17.15 29.23
CA ALA A 64 19.97 -16.72 27.85
C ALA A 64 19.05 -17.49 26.92
N LEU A 65 18.85 -18.78 27.16
CA LEU A 65 17.93 -19.61 26.39
C LEU A 65 16.48 -19.20 26.65
N GLU A 66 16.09 -18.97 27.88
CA GLU A 66 14.75 -18.49 28.23
C GLU A 66 14.46 -17.10 27.64
N GLY A 67 15.42 -16.19 27.68
CA GLY A 67 15.31 -14.88 27.03
C GLY A 67 15.09 -15.00 25.52
N PHE A 68 15.82 -15.92 24.86
CA PHE A 68 15.66 -16.19 23.44
C PHE A 68 14.28 -16.81 23.10
N ILE A 69 13.80 -17.76 23.89
CA ILE A 69 12.48 -18.37 23.77
C ILE A 69 11.38 -17.31 23.91
N ARG A 70 11.49 -16.46 24.94
CA ARG A 70 10.52 -15.39 25.21
C ARG A 70 10.50 -14.32 24.12
N SER A 71 11.67 -13.86 23.67
CA SER A 71 11.76 -12.81 22.64
C SER A 71 11.24 -13.26 21.28
N ASN A 72 11.31 -14.55 20.96
CA ASN A 72 10.83 -15.10 19.69
C ASN A 72 9.45 -15.78 19.80
N ASN A 73 8.86 -15.78 21.01
CA ASN A 73 7.55 -16.39 21.28
C ASN A 73 7.44 -17.84 20.76
N ILE A 74 8.45 -18.66 21.10
CA ILE A 74 8.57 -20.07 20.70
C ILE A 74 8.57 -20.98 21.92
N ASN A 75 8.38 -22.30 21.70
CA ASN A 75 8.51 -23.29 22.74
C ASN A 75 9.90 -23.96 22.72
N LYS A 76 10.35 -24.47 23.85
CA LYS A 76 11.63 -25.22 23.96
C LYS A 76 11.66 -26.43 23.01
N LYS A 77 10.49 -26.98 22.64
CA LYS A 77 10.33 -28.11 21.72
C LYS A 77 10.58 -27.75 20.25
N ASP A 78 10.50 -26.48 19.90
CA ASP A 78 10.70 -25.98 18.52
C ASP A 78 12.19 -25.71 18.23
N LEU A 79 13.06 -25.88 19.24
CA LEU A 79 14.49 -25.68 19.12
C LEU A 79 15.18 -26.96 18.67
N PHE A 80 16.12 -26.78 17.75
CA PHE A 80 17.06 -27.83 17.36
C PHE A 80 18.50 -27.31 17.52
N LYS A 81 19.45 -28.24 17.63
CA LYS A 81 20.84 -27.90 17.80
C LYS A 81 21.56 -28.05 16.47
N GLN A 82 22.45 -27.12 16.18
CA GLN A 82 23.28 -27.15 14.99
C GLN A 82 24.71 -26.71 15.35
N THR A 83 25.68 -27.44 14.83
CA THR A 83 27.08 -27.11 14.99
C THR A 83 27.52 -26.18 13.88
N ILE A 84 27.98 -25.00 14.24
CA ILE A 84 28.56 -24.02 13.30
C ILE A 84 29.95 -23.68 13.81
N ASP A 85 30.95 -23.78 12.94
CA ASP A 85 32.37 -23.58 13.24
C ASP A 85 32.83 -24.44 14.42
N LYS A 86 33.16 -23.81 15.54
CA LYS A 86 33.70 -24.47 16.77
C LYS A 86 32.66 -24.54 17.90
N GLY A 87 31.37 -24.35 17.63
CA GLY A 87 30.37 -24.32 18.69
C GLY A 87 29.01 -24.93 18.28
N GLU A 88 28.33 -25.46 19.30
CA GLU A 88 26.96 -25.94 19.15
C GLU A 88 25.98 -24.88 19.62
N PHE A 89 25.00 -24.51 18.76
CA PHE A 89 24.04 -23.44 19.03
C PHE A 89 22.61 -23.97 18.89
N TYR A 90 21.71 -23.34 19.63
CA TYR A 90 20.28 -23.54 19.44
C TYR A 90 19.82 -22.78 18.21
N PHE A 91 18.94 -23.41 17.44
CA PHE A 91 18.27 -22.82 16.29
C PHE A 91 16.78 -23.09 16.38
N PHE A 92 15.97 -22.21 15.82
CA PHE A 92 14.59 -22.54 15.50
C PHE A 92 14.27 -22.11 14.08
N LYS A 93 13.33 -22.82 13.47
CA LYS A 93 12.85 -22.56 12.13
C LYS A 93 11.53 -21.82 12.19
N THR A 94 11.51 -20.59 11.68
CA THR A 94 10.27 -19.83 11.56
C THR A 94 9.30 -20.56 10.64
N LYS A 95 8.01 -20.53 10.94
CA LYS A 95 6.99 -21.09 10.04
C LYS A 95 6.85 -20.17 8.82
N SER A 96 6.77 -20.76 7.63
CA SER A 96 6.41 -19.98 6.43
C SER A 96 5.02 -19.37 6.61
N LYS A 97 4.93 -18.07 6.40
CA LYS A 97 3.66 -17.33 6.51
C LYS A 97 3.26 -16.79 5.15
N LYS A 98 2.05 -17.08 4.73
CA LYS A 98 1.44 -16.49 3.53
C LYS A 98 0.50 -15.38 3.97
N LEU A 99 0.73 -14.17 3.49
CA LEU A 99 -0.17 -13.06 3.70
C LEU A 99 -0.89 -12.70 2.39
N ASN A 100 -2.18 -12.46 2.47
CA ASN A 100 -2.95 -11.96 1.35
C ASN A 100 -2.65 -10.46 1.17
N THR A 101 -2.17 -10.09 -0.02
CA THR A 101 -1.84 -8.70 -0.34
C THR A 101 -3.08 -7.80 -0.26
N GLN A 102 -4.26 -8.30 -0.60
CA GLN A 102 -5.50 -7.52 -0.49
C GLN A 102 -5.74 -7.04 0.93
N ASN A 103 -5.72 -7.94 1.92
CA ASN A 103 -5.93 -7.60 3.33
C ASN A 103 -4.89 -6.61 3.83
N LEU A 104 -3.63 -6.83 3.43
CA LEU A 104 -2.55 -5.92 3.81
C LEU A 104 -2.71 -4.53 3.18
N LEU A 105 -3.20 -4.43 1.95
CA LEU A 105 -3.48 -3.14 1.31
C LEU A 105 -4.63 -2.40 1.99
N GLU A 106 -5.66 -3.09 2.44
CA GLU A 106 -6.80 -2.50 3.17
C GLU A 106 -6.36 -1.84 4.48
N GLU A 107 -5.30 -2.35 5.12
CA GLU A 107 -4.68 -1.75 6.31
C GLU A 107 -3.66 -0.66 5.96
N LEU A 108 -2.82 -0.89 4.94
CA LEU A 108 -1.74 0.01 4.58
C LEU A 108 -2.21 1.32 3.94
N VAL A 109 -3.18 1.26 3.03
CA VAL A 109 -3.60 2.43 2.27
C VAL A 109 -4.08 3.57 3.18
N PRO A 110 -4.98 3.35 4.16
CA PRO A 110 -5.36 4.40 5.09
C PRO A 110 -4.16 4.99 5.84
N SER A 111 -3.24 4.13 6.30
CA SER A 111 -2.05 4.57 7.03
C SER A 111 -1.11 5.46 6.20
N ILE A 112 -1.05 5.23 4.88
CA ILE A 112 -0.29 6.05 3.94
C ILE A 112 -1.00 7.38 3.69
N LEU A 113 -2.32 7.34 3.49
CA LEU A 113 -3.14 8.53 3.26
C LEU A 113 -3.08 9.51 4.45
N HIS A 114 -3.06 9.01 5.68
CA HIS A 114 -2.90 9.85 6.89
C HIS A 114 -1.55 10.57 6.96
N LYS A 115 -0.52 10.09 6.26
CA LYS A 115 0.82 10.69 6.25
C LYS A 115 1.01 11.76 5.18
N ILE A 116 0.01 12.02 4.35
CA ILE A 116 0.10 13.06 3.32
C ILE A 116 0.19 14.43 3.98
N GLN A 117 1.28 15.13 3.68
CA GLN A 117 1.48 16.52 4.11
C GLN A 117 1.08 17.48 2.98
N TRP A 118 0.00 18.18 3.19
CA TRP A 118 -0.45 19.21 2.26
C TRP A 118 0.25 20.53 2.56
N LYS A 119 0.87 21.17 1.58
CA LYS A 119 1.42 22.52 1.72
C LYS A 119 0.33 23.56 2.05
N LYS A 120 -0.85 23.36 1.49
CA LYS A 120 -2.08 24.12 1.79
C LYS A 120 -3.22 23.13 1.89
N SER A 121 -3.92 23.13 3.01
CA SER A 121 -5.08 22.30 3.26
C SER A 121 -6.14 23.09 4.01
N MET A 122 -7.37 22.67 3.91
CA MET A 122 -8.51 23.22 4.61
C MET A 122 -9.32 22.07 5.21
N ARG A 123 -10.01 22.34 6.30
CA ARG A 123 -11.06 21.46 6.79
C ARG A 123 -12.33 21.71 5.97
N TRP A 124 -12.87 20.64 5.41
CA TRP A 124 -14.05 20.71 4.56
C TRP A 124 -15.27 20.22 5.31
N SER A 125 -16.35 21.03 5.34
CA SER A 125 -17.58 20.75 6.09
C SER A 125 -17.27 20.46 7.57
N ASP A 126 -18.09 19.64 8.22
CA ASP A 126 -17.93 19.25 9.63
C ASP A 126 -16.95 18.08 9.84
N PHE A 127 -16.27 17.65 8.80
CA PHE A 127 -15.32 16.54 8.88
C PHE A 127 -13.96 16.98 9.44
N ASN A 128 -13.36 16.13 10.29
CA ASN A 128 -12.01 16.35 10.83
C ASN A 128 -10.89 15.94 9.85
N LEU A 129 -11.09 16.17 8.56
CA LEU A 129 -10.11 15.89 7.52
C LEU A 129 -9.60 17.18 6.90
N ASN A 130 -8.32 17.44 7.07
CA ASN A 130 -7.62 18.49 6.32
C ASN A 130 -7.15 17.93 4.98
N TRP A 131 -7.66 18.46 3.88
CA TRP A 131 -7.33 18.03 2.53
C TRP A 131 -7.24 19.23 1.59
N GLY A 132 -6.42 19.13 0.54
CA GLY A 132 -6.23 20.25 -0.38
C GLY A 132 -7.46 20.68 -1.17
N ARG A 133 -8.44 19.76 -1.34
CA ARG A 133 -9.77 20.00 -1.93
C ARG A 133 -10.77 19.04 -1.29
N PRO A 134 -12.09 19.29 -1.37
CA PRO A 134 -13.09 18.36 -0.84
C PRO A 134 -12.85 16.95 -1.39
N LEU A 135 -12.60 15.97 -0.51
CA LEU A 135 -12.43 14.58 -0.89
C LEU A 135 -13.80 13.92 -0.89
N LYS A 136 -14.34 13.65 -2.08
CA LYS A 136 -15.70 13.11 -2.27
C LYS A 136 -15.74 11.58 -2.32
N SER A 137 -14.69 10.92 -2.79
CA SER A 137 -14.63 9.45 -2.91
C SER A 137 -13.19 8.94 -3.00
N ILE A 138 -13.01 7.69 -2.60
CA ILE A 138 -11.77 6.94 -2.77
C ILE A 138 -12.09 5.72 -3.62
N LEU A 139 -11.52 5.66 -4.83
CA LEU A 139 -11.59 4.50 -5.68
C LEU A 139 -10.35 3.65 -5.48
N ALA A 140 -10.53 2.42 -5.02
CA ALA A 140 -9.43 1.50 -4.75
C ALA A 140 -9.76 0.09 -5.29
N ILE A 141 -8.90 -0.40 -6.18
CA ILE A 141 -9.07 -1.69 -6.85
C ILE A 141 -7.75 -2.46 -6.82
N PHE A 142 -7.82 -3.72 -6.46
CA PHE A 142 -6.72 -4.67 -6.56
C PHE A 142 -7.20 -5.97 -7.20
N ASP A 143 -6.49 -6.46 -8.21
CA ASP A 143 -6.83 -7.70 -8.93
C ASP A 143 -8.31 -7.76 -9.34
N LYS A 144 -8.82 -6.68 -9.95
CA LYS A 144 -10.22 -6.49 -10.39
C LYS A 144 -11.26 -6.49 -9.27
N LYS A 145 -10.86 -6.56 -8.01
CA LYS A 145 -11.73 -6.49 -6.83
C LYS A 145 -11.58 -5.15 -6.13
N LYS A 146 -12.65 -4.67 -5.52
CA LYS A 146 -12.58 -3.49 -4.68
C LYS A 146 -11.75 -3.78 -3.43
N LEU A 147 -10.91 -2.82 -3.03
CA LEU A 147 -10.34 -2.77 -1.70
C LEU A 147 -11.31 -2.00 -0.81
N THR A 148 -11.58 -2.53 0.37
CA THR A 148 -12.55 -1.91 1.30
C THR A 148 -11.85 -1.48 2.58
N PHE A 149 -11.74 -0.18 2.77
CA PHE A 149 -11.18 0.43 3.97
C PHE A 149 -11.87 1.77 4.25
N ASN A 150 -11.79 2.21 5.49
CA ASN A 150 -12.29 3.51 5.92
C ASN A 150 -11.15 4.52 6.00
N PHE A 151 -11.44 5.74 5.57
CA PHE A 151 -10.56 6.88 5.71
C PHE A 151 -11.39 8.10 6.08
N HIS A 152 -11.32 8.51 7.35
CA HIS A 152 -12.21 9.53 7.94
C HIS A 152 -13.70 9.20 7.70
N HIS A 153 -14.43 10.09 7.02
CA HIS A 153 -15.85 9.94 6.71
C HIS A 153 -16.13 9.11 5.46
N LEU A 154 -15.10 8.64 4.76
CA LEU A 154 -15.23 7.93 3.49
C LEU A 154 -14.92 6.46 3.66
N THR A 155 -15.70 5.63 2.97
CA THR A 155 -15.37 4.22 2.70
C THR A 155 -14.92 4.10 1.26
N SER A 156 -13.80 3.44 1.02
CA SER A 156 -13.31 3.18 -0.33
C SER A 156 -14.25 2.27 -1.11
N SER A 157 -14.26 2.43 -2.43
CA SER A 157 -15.10 1.65 -3.33
C SER A 157 -14.39 1.42 -4.67
N ASN A 158 -15.07 0.76 -5.59
CA ASN A 158 -14.65 0.66 -7.00
C ASN A 158 -15.35 1.71 -7.89
N SER A 159 -15.96 2.74 -7.31
CA SER A 159 -16.66 3.80 -8.02
C SER A 159 -16.11 5.18 -7.69
N THR A 160 -16.27 6.12 -8.60
CA THR A 160 -15.97 7.52 -8.37
C THR A 160 -17.05 8.41 -8.96
N TYR A 161 -17.15 9.64 -8.46
CA TYR A 161 -18.04 10.64 -9.01
C TYR A 161 -17.52 11.14 -10.35
N ILE A 162 -18.45 11.38 -11.26
CA ILE A 162 -18.22 12.04 -12.53
C ILE A 162 -18.89 13.40 -12.40
N ASP A 163 -18.07 14.44 -12.23
CA ASP A 163 -18.59 15.79 -12.15
C ASP A 163 -19.17 16.17 -13.52
N LYS A 164 -20.46 16.17 -13.63
CA LYS A 164 -21.21 17.00 -14.55
C LYS A 164 -21.89 18.09 -13.74
N GLU A 165 -22.05 19.24 -14.33
CA GLU A 165 -22.43 20.50 -13.64
C GLU A 165 -23.72 20.40 -12.80
N PHE A 166 -24.60 19.40 -13.04
CA PHE A 166 -25.91 19.31 -12.40
C PHE A 166 -26.30 17.92 -11.86
N GLU A 167 -25.51 16.88 -12.07
CA GLU A 167 -25.81 15.54 -11.55
C GLU A 167 -24.55 14.80 -11.09
N GLU A 168 -24.47 14.48 -9.80
CA GLU A 168 -23.42 13.62 -9.25
C GLU A 168 -23.67 12.16 -9.64
N LYS A 169 -23.20 11.75 -10.81
CA LYS A 169 -23.24 10.34 -11.23
C LYS A 169 -22.01 9.59 -10.77
N LYS A 170 -22.22 8.46 -10.10
CA LYS A 170 -21.16 7.51 -9.78
C LYS A 170 -20.95 6.54 -10.93
N LYS A 171 -19.69 6.28 -11.29
CA LYS A 171 -19.31 5.26 -12.26
C LYS A 171 -18.43 4.21 -11.59
N ILE A 172 -18.77 2.94 -11.83
CA ILE A 172 -18.03 1.76 -11.36
C ILE A 172 -16.94 1.40 -12.36
N PHE A 173 -15.78 1.00 -11.85
CA PHE A 173 -14.65 0.54 -12.62
C PHE A 173 -14.13 -0.79 -12.07
N VAL A 174 -13.52 -1.58 -12.94
CA VAL A 174 -12.95 -2.88 -12.61
C VAL A 174 -11.42 -2.83 -12.62
N ASP A 175 -10.86 -1.96 -13.48
CA ASP A 175 -9.42 -1.79 -13.63
C ASP A 175 -9.06 -0.37 -14.12
N PHE A 176 -7.77 -0.09 -14.14
CA PHE A 176 -7.26 1.20 -14.63
C PHE A 176 -7.48 1.41 -16.13
N LYS A 177 -7.44 0.35 -16.93
CA LYS A 177 -7.67 0.46 -18.38
C LYS A 177 -9.08 0.97 -18.68
N GLY A 178 -10.09 0.39 -18.04
CA GLY A 178 -11.48 0.85 -18.12
C GLY A 178 -11.66 2.28 -17.62
N TYR A 179 -11.03 2.60 -16.48
CA TYR A 179 -11.02 3.94 -15.91
C TYR A 179 -10.41 4.98 -16.88
N ASN A 180 -9.22 4.73 -17.39
CA ASN A 180 -8.54 5.64 -18.30
C ASN A 180 -9.30 5.83 -19.63
N ASN A 181 -9.80 4.74 -20.22
CA ASN A 181 -10.57 4.79 -21.46
C ASN A 181 -11.88 5.57 -21.29
N PHE A 182 -12.54 5.44 -20.16
CA PHE A 182 -13.76 6.18 -19.87
C PHE A 182 -13.48 7.69 -19.84
N PHE A 183 -12.43 8.13 -19.13
CA PHE A 183 -12.09 9.55 -19.07
C PHE A 183 -11.60 10.10 -20.41
N LYS A 184 -10.88 9.30 -21.20
CA LYS A 184 -10.51 9.68 -22.58
C LYS A 184 -11.71 9.97 -23.45
N LYS A 185 -12.80 9.16 -23.34
CA LYS A 185 -14.06 9.41 -24.08
C LYS A 185 -14.76 10.71 -23.66
N LEU A 186 -14.47 11.21 -22.46
CA LEU A 186 -14.94 12.50 -21.97
C LEU A 186 -13.96 13.66 -22.27
N ASN A 187 -12.95 13.42 -23.13
CA ASN A 187 -11.88 14.36 -23.44
C ASN A 187 -11.05 14.78 -22.21
N ILE A 188 -10.99 13.92 -21.19
CA ILE A 188 -10.19 14.15 -19.99
C ILE A 188 -8.92 13.30 -20.07
N THR A 189 -7.77 13.94 -20.27
CA THR A 189 -6.46 13.31 -20.26
C THR A 189 -5.91 13.27 -18.83
N ILE A 190 -5.84 12.05 -18.27
CA ILE A 190 -5.35 11.83 -16.89
C ILE A 190 -3.84 11.94 -16.84
N ASP A 191 -3.14 11.43 -17.85
CA ASP A 191 -1.69 11.45 -17.95
C ASP A 191 -1.19 12.90 -18.14
N ASN A 192 -0.36 13.33 -17.19
CA ASN A 192 0.16 14.69 -17.18
C ASN A 192 1.12 14.99 -18.33
N ASN A 193 1.93 13.99 -18.74
CA ASN A 193 2.89 14.16 -19.81
C ASN A 193 2.18 14.24 -21.17
N LEU A 194 1.21 13.35 -21.41
CA LEU A 194 0.39 13.41 -22.62
C LEU A 194 -0.36 14.73 -22.71
N ARG A 195 -0.92 15.22 -21.59
CA ARG A 195 -1.64 16.50 -21.56
C ARG A 195 -0.68 17.66 -21.84
N LYS A 196 0.54 17.66 -21.29
CA LYS A 196 1.55 18.67 -21.57
C LYS A 196 1.91 18.69 -23.05
N ASN A 197 2.24 17.52 -23.61
CA ASN A 197 2.59 17.39 -25.02
C ASN A 197 1.46 17.84 -25.97
N PHE A 198 0.22 17.64 -25.57
CA PHE A 198 -0.93 18.11 -26.35
C PHE A 198 -1.02 19.63 -26.36
N ILE A 199 -0.85 20.27 -25.21
CA ILE A 199 -0.87 21.75 -25.08
C ILE A 199 0.31 22.40 -25.85
N GLU A 200 1.49 21.78 -25.81
CA GLU A 200 2.69 22.31 -26.47
C GLU A 200 2.66 22.17 -28.02
N LYS A 201 1.76 21.34 -28.57
CA LYS A 201 1.59 21.13 -30.02
C LYS A 201 0.45 21.97 -30.62
N THR A 202 -0.35 22.59 -29.77
CA THR A 202 -1.45 23.49 -30.16
C THR A 202 -0.98 24.94 -30.10
#